data_f0f79adff78053575188ebc58d05ef9b
#
_entry.id   f0f79adff78053575188ebc58d05ef9b
#
_cell.length_a   1.000
_cell.length_b   1.000
_cell.length_c   1.000
_cell.angle_alpha   90.00
_cell.angle_beta   90.00
_cell.angle_gamma   90.00
#
_symmetry.space_group_name_H-M   'P 1'
#
loop_
_entity.id
_entity.type
_entity.pdbx_description
1 polymer ?
#
loop_
_entity_poly.entity_id
_entity_poly.type
_entity_poly.pdbx_seq_one_letter_code
_entity_poly.pdbx_strand_id
1 'polypeptide(L)'
;MRCSALLLVATALAADAPAPSPLDVGSHERLLVVAPHPDDETLGAGGLIQRVLERDGTVRVVLLTLGDGYVEAVRHETGELRPPPTAYRAYGERRLREARGAMRELGGGRIRLGPLGFPDGGLSGLLDAHWSRSDPERSPTTGATRPPYPEALDPGAAYDGDDLRRELVHVLRETQPTLVAFAHPLDRHPDHRATGLFTLLALRDWTREGAALPRLLAYLVHWPGWPPGWEAETPAPGATKEPLVLPANLPRLGLDRAALDLSPREVAAKAAALQRYATQREAMRAFLAAYVRSTEPFTLFTAERVRDVAELIEHPPGAVRRD
;
A
#
# COMPACT_ATOMS: atom_id res chain seq x y z
N MET A 1 4.26 4.07 20.96
CA MET A 1 5.61 4.67 20.85
C MET A 1 6.59 3.90 19.95
N ARG A 2 6.19 2.74 19.33
CA ARG A 2 7.07 1.94 18.45
C ARG A 2 7.33 2.60 17.08
N CYS A 3 6.45 3.49 16.61
CA CYS A 3 6.57 4.19 15.32
C CYS A 3 7.54 5.39 15.33
N SER A 4 7.88 5.96 16.50
CA SER A 4 8.74 7.15 16.58
C SER A 4 10.24 6.85 16.44
N ALA A 5 10.67 5.60 16.59
CA ALA A 5 12.09 5.21 16.54
C ALA A 5 12.68 5.20 15.12
N LEU A 6 11.86 5.18 14.07
CA LEU A 6 12.34 5.20 12.67
C LEU A 6 12.81 6.60 12.18
N LEU A 7 12.57 7.66 12.96
CA LEU A 7 12.90 9.04 12.55
C LEU A 7 14.35 9.47 12.83
N LEU A 8 15.15 8.66 13.50
CA LEU A 8 16.44 9.11 14.09
C LEU A 8 17.71 8.84 13.26
N VAL A 9 17.60 8.42 11.99
CA VAL A 9 18.79 8.13 11.15
C VAL A 9 18.76 8.90 9.82
N ALA A 10 18.39 10.15 9.79
CA ALA A 10 18.37 10.94 8.56
C ALA A 10 19.01 12.32 8.70
N THR A 11 20.31 12.37 8.97
CA THR A 11 21.16 13.52 8.63
C THR A 11 22.30 13.03 7.74
N ALA A 12 22.02 12.79 6.46
CA ALA A 12 23.05 12.66 5.44
C ALA A 12 22.79 13.73 4.37
N LEU A 13 23.80 14.55 4.18
CA LEU A 13 23.94 15.62 3.20
C LEU A 13 23.42 15.21 1.81
N ALA A 14 22.74 16.15 1.15
CA ALA A 14 22.36 16.07 -0.25
C ALA A 14 23.62 16.09 -1.14
N ALA A 15 24.25 14.94 -1.30
CA ALA A 15 25.11 14.68 -2.46
C ALA A 15 24.19 14.34 -3.64
N ASP A 16 24.59 14.69 -4.87
CA ASP A 16 23.85 14.36 -6.09
C ASP A 16 23.46 12.86 -6.08
N ALA A 17 22.20 12.63 -5.82
CA ALA A 17 21.73 11.28 -5.67
C ALA A 17 21.68 10.62 -7.05
N PRO A 18 22.22 9.39 -7.25
CA PRO A 18 22.19 8.73 -8.53
C PRO A 18 20.75 8.63 -9.05
N ALA A 19 20.59 8.78 -10.36
CA ALA A 19 19.31 8.57 -11.04
C ALA A 19 18.75 7.18 -10.71
N PRO A 20 17.42 7.00 -10.69
CA PRO A 20 16.84 5.68 -10.49
C PRO A 20 17.28 4.73 -11.61
N SER A 21 17.59 3.49 -11.29
CA SER A 21 17.87 2.46 -12.30
C SER A 21 16.59 2.06 -13.02
N PRO A 22 16.64 1.67 -14.30
CA PRO A 22 15.51 1.06 -14.98
C PRO A 22 15.06 -0.20 -14.23
N LEU A 23 13.74 -0.33 -14.00
CA LEU A 23 13.18 -1.55 -13.44
C LEU A 23 12.88 -2.54 -14.58
N ASP A 24 13.68 -3.59 -14.68
CA ASP A 24 13.36 -4.70 -15.56
C ASP A 24 12.41 -5.69 -14.87
N VAL A 25 11.39 -6.13 -15.60
CA VAL A 25 10.40 -7.12 -15.16
C VAL A 25 10.58 -8.37 -16.02
N GLY A 26 10.93 -9.50 -15.40
CA GLY A 26 11.11 -10.77 -16.08
C GLY A 26 9.80 -11.34 -16.65
N SER A 27 9.91 -12.44 -17.42
CA SER A 27 8.76 -13.26 -17.79
C SER A 27 8.35 -14.15 -16.61
N HIS A 28 7.05 -14.51 -16.56
CA HIS A 28 6.48 -15.42 -15.56
C HIS A 28 6.66 -15.00 -14.09
N GLU A 29 6.84 -13.68 -13.84
CA GLU A 29 6.88 -13.16 -12.49
C GLU A 29 5.56 -13.41 -11.75
N ARG A 30 5.65 -13.66 -10.46
CA ARG A 30 4.50 -13.72 -9.55
C ARG A 30 4.51 -12.47 -8.69
N LEU A 31 3.67 -11.52 -9.04
CA LEU A 31 3.56 -10.24 -8.35
C LEU A 31 2.52 -10.31 -7.23
N LEU A 32 2.93 -9.97 -6.02
CA LEU A 32 2.04 -9.60 -4.93
C LEU A 32 2.06 -8.09 -4.74
N VAL A 33 0.90 -7.45 -4.81
CA VAL A 33 0.72 -6.03 -4.42
C VAL A 33 0.03 -5.98 -3.07
N VAL A 34 0.65 -5.35 -2.08
CA VAL A 34 0.09 -5.12 -0.75
C VAL A 34 -0.25 -3.65 -0.63
N ALA A 35 -1.54 -3.34 -0.61
CA ALA A 35 -2.06 -1.98 -0.60
C ALA A 35 -2.85 -1.69 0.68
N PRO A 36 -2.67 -0.52 1.29
CA PRO A 36 -3.44 -0.11 2.46
C PRO A 36 -4.92 0.08 2.15
N HIS A 37 -5.26 0.80 1.07
CA HIS A 37 -6.64 1.13 0.69
C HIS A 37 -6.93 0.81 -0.78
N PRO A 38 -8.22 0.68 -1.15
CA PRO A 38 -8.64 0.57 -2.55
C PRO A 38 -8.31 1.87 -3.32
N ASP A 39 -7.40 1.81 -4.25
CA ASP A 39 -6.81 2.77 -5.19
C ASP A 39 -5.26 2.78 -5.13
N ASP A 40 -4.64 2.55 -3.98
CA ASP A 40 -3.19 2.60 -3.80
C ASP A 40 -2.44 1.59 -4.69
N GLU A 41 -3.02 0.41 -4.93
CA GLU A 41 -2.45 -0.61 -5.82
C GLU A 41 -2.39 -0.11 -7.27
N THR A 42 -3.36 0.72 -7.67
CA THR A 42 -3.38 1.34 -9.00
C THR A 42 -2.47 2.57 -9.05
N LEU A 43 -2.47 3.40 -8.00
CA LEU A 43 -1.61 4.58 -7.89
C LEU A 43 -0.12 4.18 -7.92
N GLY A 44 0.25 3.22 -7.07
CA GLY A 44 1.64 2.83 -6.85
C GLY A 44 2.19 1.81 -7.84
N ALA A 45 1.34 0.91 -8.39
CA ALA A 45 1.79 -0.25 -9.15
C ALA A 45 0.92 -0.62 -10.36
N GLY A 46 0.05 0.28 -10.84
CA GLY A 46 -0.87 -0.01 -11.95
C GLY A 46 -0.17 -0.37 -13.25
N GLY A 47 0.97 0.24 -13.56
CA GLY A 47 1.80 -0.10 -14.70
C GLY A 47 2.58 -1.41 -14.49
N LEU A 48 3.12 -1.61 -13.29
CA LEU A 48 3.80 -2.85 -12.93
C LEU A 48 2.87 -4.07 -13.05
N ILE A 49 1.62 -3.94 -12.58
CA ILE A 49 0.58 -4.97 -12.73
C ILE A 49 0.40 -5.35 -14.20
N GLN A 50 0.25 -4.37 -15.08
CA GLN A 50 0.09 -4.60 -16.53
C GLN A 50 1.32 -5.27 -17.12
N ARG A 51 2.53 -4.76 -16.82
CA ARG A 51 3.78 -5.28 -17.34
C ARG A 51 4.01 -6.74 -16.97
N VAL A 52 3.70 -7.13 -15.73
CA VAL A 52 3.78 -8.54 -15.29
C VAL A 52 2.81 -9.42 -16.08
N LEU A 53 1.57 -8.97 -16.25
CA LEU A 53 0.57 -9.71 -17.03
C LEU A 53 0.89 -9.80 -18.54
N GLU A 54 1.51 -8.77 -19.11
CA GLU A 54 1.97 -8.78 -20.52
C GLU A 54 3.15 -9.74 -20.74
N ARG A 55 3.88 -10.08 -19.67
CA ARG A 55 5.02 -11.01 -19.71
C ARG A 55 4.66 -12.40 -19.14
N ASP A 56 3.38 -12.79 -19.27
CA ASP A 56 2.84 -14.10 -18.84
C ASP A 56 3.03 -14.39 -17.35
N GLY A 57 3.13 -13.34 -16.55
CA GLY A 57 3.16 -13.45 -15.09
C GLY A 57 1.76 -13.53 -14.47
N THR A 58 1.73 -13.71 -13.16
CA THR A 58 0.51 -13.71 -12.35
C THR A 58 0.50 -12.57 -11.35
N VAL A 59 -0.69 -12.06 -11.02
CA VAL A 59 -0.85 -10.93 -10.11
C VAL A 59 -1.89 -11.24 -9.04
N ARG A 60 -1.48 -11.04 -7.79
CA ARG A 60 -2.38 -10.97 -6.63
C ARG A 60 -2.31 -9.60 -6.01
N VAL A 61 -3.44 -9.01 -5.70
CA VAL A 61 -3.59 -7.76 -4.96
C VAL A 61 -4.27 -8.06 -3.64
N VAL A 62 -3.72 -7.54 -2.54
CA VAL A 62 -4.30 -7.63 -1.20
C VAL A 62 -4.48 -6.23 -0.66
N LEU A 63 -5.73 -5.93 -0.24
CA LEU A 63 -6.10 -4.67 0.40
C LEU A 63 -6.16 -4.90 1.91
N LEU A 64 -5.38 -4.16 2.69
CA LEU A 64 -5.38 -4.32 4.13
C LEU A 64 -6.67 -3.81 4.74
N THR A 65 -7.13 -2.64 4.31
CA THR A 65 -8.42 -2.05 4.70
C THR A 65 -9.33 -1.91 3.48
N LEU A 66 -10.57 -1.50 3.69
CA LEU A 66 -11.47 -1.12 2.60
C LEU A 66 -11.68 0.40 2.49
N GLY A 67 -10.87 1.19 3.22
CA GLY A 67 -10.96 2.64 3.19
C GLY A 67 -12.28 3.16 3.75
N ASP A 68 -12.89 2.43 4.68
CA ASP A 68 -14.17 2.75 5.31
C ASP A 68 -14.08 3.82 6.41
N GLY A 69 -12.86 4.27 6.72
CA GLY A 69 -12.59 5.34 7.70
C GLY A 69 -12.66 6.76 7.13
N TYR A 70 -12.99 6.95 5.85
CA TYR A 70 -13.05 8.28 5.24
C TYR A 70 -14.33 9.03 5.65
N VAL A 71 -14.28 9.60 6.86
CA VAL A 71 -15.43 10.21 7.55
C VAL A 71 -16.09 11.31 6.74
N GLU A 72 -15.28 12.20 6.12
CA GLU A 72 -15.79 13.33 5.34
C GLU A 72 -16.62 12.88 4.12
N ALA A 73 -16.15 11.85 3.42
CA ALA A 73 -16.85 11.32 2.26
C ALA A 73 -18.17 10.67 2.67
N VAL A 74 -18.19 9.88 3.76
CA VAL A 74 -19.41 9.22 4.24
C VAL A 74 -20.40 10.24 4.76
N ARG A 75 -19.96 11.30 5.44
CA ARG A 75 -20.82 12.43 5.83
C ARG A 75 -21.43 13.14 4.65
N HIS A 76 -20.63 13.39 3.62
CA HIS A 76 -21.10 14.04 2.40
C HIS A 76 -22.19 13.21 1.71
N GLU A 77 -21.98 11.91 1.58
CA GLU A 77 -22.95 11.00 0.94
C GLU A 77 -24.25 10.84 1.72
N THR A 78 -24.16 10.74 3.04
CA THR A 78 -25.34 10.48 3.88
C THR A 78 -26.07 11.75 4.28
N GLY A 79 -25.42 12.91 4.22
CA GLY A 79 -25.91 14.15 4.80
C GLY A 79 -25.94 14.17 6.32
N GLU A 80 -25.35 13.15 6.98
CA GLU A 80 -25.38 12.99 8.44
C GLU A 80 -24.06 13.47 9.06
N LEU A 81 -24.15 14.25 10.16
CA LEU A 81 -22.95 14.64 10.94
C LEU A 81 -22.29 13.46 11.64
N ARG A 82 -23.06 12.42 11.97
CA ARG A 82 -22.61 11.19 12.62
C ARG A 82 -23.22 9.98 11.92
N PRO A 83 -22.66 9.59 10.76
CA PRO A 83 -23.15 8.43 10.04
C PRO A 83 -23.09 7.16 10.90
N PRO A 84 -24.07 6.25 10.76
CA PRO A 84 -24.06 4.99 11.50
C PRO A 84 -22.97 4.05 10.99
N PRO A 85 -22.50 3.08 11.79
CA PRO A 85 -21.51 2.07 11.38
C PRO A 85 -21.84 1.34 10.08
N THR A 86 -23.13 1.16 9.78
CA THR A 86 -23.60 0.54 8.53
C THR A 86 -23.31 1.36 7.30
N ALA A 87 -23.30 2.70 7.40
CA ALA A 87 -22.95 3.60 6.28
C ALA A 87 -21.46 3.46 5.92
N TYR A 88 -20.59 3.41 6.94
CA TYR A 88 -19.16 3.20 6.74
C TYR A 88 -18.87 1.84 6.09
N ARG A 89 -19.52 0.77 6.53
CA ARG A 89 -19.39 -0.56 5.90
C ARG A 89 -19.84 -0.54 4.44
N ALA A 90 -21.00 0.06 4.16
CA ALA A 90 -21.51 0.19 2.79
C ALA A 90 -20.55 0.98 1.89
N TYR A 91 -19.90 2.01 2.44
CA TYR A 91 -18.86 2.77 1.75
C TYR A 91 -17.65 1.89 1.42
N GLY A 92 -17.10 1.13 2.38
CA GLY A 92 -16.01 0.18 2.16
C GLY A 92 -16.34 -0.90 1.12
N GLU A 93 -17.54 -1.48 1.17
CA GLU A 93 -18.01 -2.42 0.15
C GLU A 93 -18.08 -1.79 -1.25
N ARG A 94 -18.44 -0.50 -1.35
CA ARG A 94 -18.44 0.23 -2.62
C ARG A 94 -17.01 0.40 -3.13
N ARG A 95 -16.09 0.85 -2.29
CA ARG A 95 -14.67 0.97 -2.65
C ARG A 95 -14.07 -0.36 -3.12
N LEU A 96 -14.43 -1.48 -2.50
CA LEU A 96 -14.02 -2.80 -2.97
C LEU A 96 -14.56 -3.12 -4.37
N ARG A 97 -15.83 -2.76 -4.66
CA ARG A 97 -16.39 -2.93 -6.02
C ARG A 97 -15.68 -2.06 -7.05
N GLU A 98 -15.29 -0.84 -6.68
CA GLU A 98 -14.51 0.08 -7.51
C GLU A 98 -13.12 -0.49 -7.80
N ALA A 99 -12.41 -0.99 -6.79
CA ALA A 99 -11.11 -1.65 -6.95
C ALA A 99 -11.20 -2.86 -7.90
N ARG A 100 -12.24 -3.68 -7.77
CA ARG A 100 -12.50 -4.77 -8.73
C ARG A 100 -12.74 -4.27 -10.16
N GLY A 101 -13.40 -3.13 -10.29
CA GLY A 101 -13.56 -2.44 -11.57
C GLY A 101 -12.23 -2.02 -12.15
N ALA A 102 -11.37 -1.40 -11.36
CA ALA A 102 -10.03 -0.99 -11.74
C ALA A 102 -9.14 -2.18 -12.13
N MET A 103 -9.18 -3.27 -11.37
CA MET A 103 -8.43 -4.49 -11.69
C MET A 103 -8.89 -5.12 -13.02
N ARG A 104 -10.17 -5.04 -13.37
CA ARG A 104 -10.65 -5.47 -14.69
C ARG A 104 -10.10 -4.60 -15.82
N GLU A 105 -9.97 -3.30 -15.63
CA GLU A 105 -9.32 -2.41 -16.62
C GLU A 105 -7.85 -2.75 -16.81
N LEU A 106 -7.12 -3.04 -15.72
CA LEU A 106 -5.68 -3.34 -15.80
C LEU A 106 -5.39 -4.74 -16.34
N GLY A 107 -6.22 -5.73 -16.01
CA GLY A 107 -5.87 -7.13 -16.28
C GLY A 107 -6.97 -8.01 -16.87
N GLY A 108 -8.17 -7.49 -17.17
CA GLY A 108 -9.23 -8.26 -17.82
C GLY A 108 -9.68 -9.51 -17.04
N GLY A 109 -9.64 -9.50 -15.72
CA GLY A 109 -10.03 -10.65 -14.87
C GLY A 109 -8.89 -11.61 -14.52
N ARG A 110 -7.66 -11.35 -14.96
CA ARG A 110 -6.46 -12.15 -14.63
C ARG A 110 -5.84 -11.80 -13.26
N ILE A 111 -6.35 -10.78 -12.57
CA ILE A 111 -5.84 -10.31 -11.27
C ILE A 111 -6.70 -10.91 -10.16
N ARG A 112 -6.07 -11.60 -9.21
CA ARG A 112 -6.73 -12.06 -7.98
C ARG A 112 -6.68 -10.95 -6.95
N LEU A 113 -7.82 -10.34 -6.63
CA LEU A 113 -7.94 -9.32 -5.59
C LEU A 113 -8.67 -9.88 -4.38
N GLY A 114 -8.11 -9.69 -3.17
CA GLY A 114 -8.71 -10.10 -1.90
C GLY A 114 -8.51 -9.06 -0.81
N PRO A 115 -9.57 -8.65 -0.09
CA PRO A 115 -9.43 -7.78 1.06
C PRO A 115 -9.09 -8.58 2.32
N LEU A 116 -8.26 -8.02 3.23
CA LEU A 116 -8.14 -8.48 4.61
C LEU A 116 -9.23 -7.84 5.47
N GLY A 117 -9.58 -6.58 5.19
CA GLY A 117 -10.67 -5.87 5.85
C GLY A 117 -10.36 -5.42 7.27
N PHE A 118 -9.08 -5.17 7.60
CA PHE A 118 -8.61 -4.57 8.86
C PHE A 118 -9.09 -3.12 8.99
N PRO A 119 -9.02 -2.52 10.22
CA PRO A 119 -9.63 -1.21 10.49
C PRO A 119 -8.91 -0.09 9.74
N ASP A 120 -9.64 0.65 8.93
CA ASP A 120 -9.15 1.84 8.25
C ASP A 120 -8.87 2.97 9.26
N GLY A 121 -7.69 3.59 9.16
CA GLY A 121 -7.18 4.53 10.16
C GLY A 121 -6.60 3.87 11.41
N GLY A 122 -6.71 2.53 11.56
CA GLY A 122 -6.31 1.79 12.75
C GLY A 122 -5.02 0.97 12.61
N LEU A 123 -4.46 0.81 11.40
CA LEU A 123 -3.32 -0.11 11.21
C LEU A 123 -2.09 0.24 12.05
N SER A 124 -1.83 1.54 12.30
CA SER A 124 -0.72 1.95 13.19
C SER A 124 -0.95 1.53 14.64
N GLY A 125 -2.20 1.53 15.11
CA GLY A 125 -2.57 1.06 16.44
C GLY A 125 -2.24 -0.41 16.68
N LEU A 126 -2.34 -1.22 15.62
CA LEU A 126 -1.99 -2.65 15.69
C LEU A 126 -0.50 -2.89 15.92
N LEU A 127 0.38 -1.97 15.48
CA LEU A 127 1.81 -2.05 15.78
C LEU A 127 2.15 -1.60 17.19
N ASP A 128 1.47 -0.58 17.70
CA ASP A 128 1.87 0.13 18.90
C ASP A 128 1.14 -0.34 20.17
N ALA A 129 -0.17 -0.52 20.09
CA ALA A 129 -1.04 -0.77 21.25
C ALA A 129 -1.75 -2.13 21.20
N HIS A 130 -2.22 -2.53 20.03
CA HIS A 130 -3.10 -3.69 19.87
C HIS A 130 -2.38 -4.83 19.14
N TRP A 131 -1.28 -5.33 19.72
CA TRP A 131 -0.49 -6.41 19.09
C TRP A 131 -1.11 -7.80 19.27
N SER A 132 -1.88 -8.04 20.32
CA SER A 132 -2.40 -9.37 20.65
C SER A 132 -3.92 -9.45 20.67
N ARG A 133 -4.47 -10.65 20.45
CA ARG A 133 -5.92 -10.94 20.48
C ARG A 133 -6.62 -10.59 21.79
N SER A 134 -5.89 -10.48 22.87
CA SER A 134 -6.47 -10.12 24.18
C SER A 134 -6.93 -8.67 24.25
N ASP A 135 -6.42 -7.82 23.36
CA ASP A 135 -6.76 -6.39 23.28
C ASP A 135 -6.88 -5.93 21.84
N PRO A 136 -7.90 -6.38 21.09
CA PRO A 136 -8.06 -6.02 19.68
C PRO A 136 -8.47 -4.55 19.53
N GLU A 137 -7.95 -3.89 18.50
CA GLU A 137 -8.38 -2.55 18.06
C GLU A 137 -9.88 -2.55 17.77
N ARG A 138 -10.52 -1.46 18.09
CA ARG A 138 -11.92 -1.22 17.70
C ARG A 138 -11.97 -0.15 16.61
N SER A 139 -12.42 -0.53 15.42
CA SER A 139 -12.60 0.44 14.33
C SER A 139 -13.39 1.65 14.82
N PRO A 140 -12.87 2.87 14.64
CA PRO A 140 -13.54 4.10 15.08
C PRO A 140 -14.82 4.40 14.29
N THR A 141 -14.98 3.82 13.12
CA THR A 141 -16.12 4.06 12.22
C THR A 141 -17.13 2.93 12.24
N THR A 142 -16.69 1.68 12.07
CA THR A 142 -17.59 0.52 12.05
C THR A 142 -17.86 -0.05 13.43
N GLY A 143 -17.06 0.27 14.44
CA GLY A 143 -17.14 -0.30 15.79
C GLY A 143 -16.75 -1.79 15.87
N ALA A 144 -16.33 -2.38 14.76
CA ALA A 144 -15.93 -3.77 14.69
C ALA A 144 -14.55 -4.01 15.34
N THR A 145 -14.31 -5.25 15.81
CA THR A 145 -13.02 -5.74 16.31
C THR A 145 -12.47 -6.88 15.45
N ARG A 146 -13.10 -7.12 14.30
CA ARG A 146 -12.73 -8.08 13.25
C ARG A 146 -13.39 -7.68 11.96
N PRO A 147 -12.93 -8.19 10.79
CA PRO A 147 -13.47 -7.80 9.50
C PRO A 147 -15.00 -7.97 9.41
N PRO A 148 -15.76 -6.89 9.19
CA PRO A 148 -17.22 -6.97 9.06
C PRO A 148 -17.66 -7.29 7.62
N TYR A 149 -16.74 -7.75 6.78
CA TYR A 149 -16.90 -7.98 5.35
C TYR A 149 -16.90 -9.48 5.07
N PRO A 150 -17.97 -10.05 4.48
CA PRO A 150 -18.02 -11.48 4.16
C PRO A 150 -16.94 -11.94 3.18
N GLU A 151 -16.38 -11.01 2.42
CA GLU A 151 -15.37 -11.26 1.39
C GLU A 151 -13.93 -11.14 1.93
N ALA A 152 -13.73 -10.83 3.20
CA ALA A 152 -12.42 -10.83 3.84
C ALA A 152 -11.77 -12.22 3.74
N LEU A 153 -10.46 -12.27 3.54
CA LEU A 153 -9.73 -13.54 3.43
C LEU A 153 -9.86 -14.39 4.69
N ASP A 154 -9.79 -13.77 5.88
CA ASP A 154 -10.18 -14.40 7.16
C ASP A 154 -11.14 -13.47 7.93
N PRO A 155 -12.47 -13.69 7.86
CA PRO A 155 -13.42 -12.94 8.67
C PRO A 155 -13.30 -13.19 10.18
N GLY A 156 -12.55 -14.22 10.60
CA GLY A 156 -12.28 -14.58 12.00
C GLY A 156 -11.06 -13.90 12.61
N ALA A 157 -10.23 -13.25 11.79
CA ALA A 157 -9.05 -12.52 12.26
C ALA A 157 -9.46 -11.40 13.22
N ALA A 158 -8.78 -11.30 14.35
CA ALA A 158 -8.99 -10.16 15.26
C ALA A 158 -8.24 -8.92 14.71
N TYR A 159 -8.71 -7.74 15.07
CA TYR A 159 -8.01 -6.51 14.75
C TYR A 159 -6.81 -6.32 15.67
N ASP A 160 -5.80 -7.16 15.48
CA ASP A 160 -4.52 -7.10 16.20
C ASP A 160 -3.32 -7.30 15.26
N GLY A 161 -2.15 -6.92 15.75
CA GLY A 161 -0.93 -6.96 14.94
C GLY A 161 -0.47 -8.38 14.62
N ASP A 162 -0.70 -9.35 15.50
CA ASP A 162 -0.28 -10.73 15.29
C ASP A 162 -1.15 -11.42 14.22
N ASP A 163 -2.46 -11.17 14.23
CA ASP A 163 -3.37 -11.69 13.20
C ASP A 163 -3.06 -11.07 11.84
N LEU A 164 -2.89 -9.73 11.74
CA LEU A 164 -2.52 -9.09 10.47
C LEU A 164 -1.19 -9.64 9.92
N ARG A 165 -0.19 -9.80 10.76
CA ARG A 165 1.11 -10.38 10.37
C ARG A 165 0.95 -11.82 9.86
N ARG A 166 0.15 -12.66 10.55
CA ARG A 166 -0.12 -14.05 10.14
C ARG A 166 -0.89 -14.14 8.83
N GLU A 167 -1.88 -13.26 8.62
CA GLU A 167 -2.61 -13.17 7.36
C GLU A 167 -1.66 -12.85 6.19
N LEU A 168 -0.77 -11.88 6.36
CA LEU A 168 0.21 -11.55 5.32
C LEU A 168 1.19 -12.70 5.06
N VAL A 169 1.64 -13.43 6.09
CA VAL A 169 2.46 -14.65 5.90
C VAL A 169 1.68 -15.71 5.13
N HIS A 170 0.39 -15.90 5.43
CA HIS A 170 -0.47 -16.83 4.70
C HIS A 170 -0.60 -16.43 3.21
N VAL A 171 -0.80 -15.13 2.94
CA VAL A 171 -0.84 -14.60 1.56
C VAL A 171 0.48 -14.86 0.83
N LEU A 172 1.63 -14.64 1.49
CA LEU A 172 2.95 -14.91 0.92
C LEU A 172 3.13 -16.40 0.58
N ARG A 173 2.72 -17.29 1.48
CA ARG A 173 2.78 -18.76 1.26
C ARG A 173 1.92 -19.20 0.08
N GLU A 174 0.71 -18.66 -0.07
CA GLU A 174 -0.17 -18.99 -1.19
C GLU A 174 0.31 -18.41 -2.52
N THR A 175 0.89 -17.20 -2.49
CA THR A 175 1.29 -16.48 -3.71
C THR A 175 2.66 -16.93 -4.20
N GLN A 176 3.57 -17.31 -3.29
CA GLN A 176 4.98 -17.60 -3.60
C GLN A 176 5.59 -16.53 -4.51
N PRO A 177 5.50 -15.23 -4.13
CA PRO A 177 5.83 -14.13 -5.03
C PRO A 177 7.33 -14.12 -5.39
N THR A 178 7.63 -13.66 -6.61
CA THR A 178 8.99 -13.29 -7.05
C THR A 178 9.20 -11.77 -7.01
N LEU A 179 8.07 -11.02 -7.03
CA LEU A 179 8.01 -9.57 -6.85
C LEU A 179 6.96 -9.23 -5.77
N VAL A 180 7.30 -8.32 -4.86
CA VAL A 180 6.33 -7.74 -3.92
C VAL A 180 6.38 -6.23 -4.04
N ALA A 181 5.26 -5.62 -4.43
CA ALA A 181 5.06 -4.17 -4.39
C ALA A 181 4.23 -3.81 -3.16
N PHE A 182 4.66 -2.82 -2.38
CA PHE A 182 4.01 -2.47 -1.11
C PHE A 182 4.21 -0.99 -0.77
N ALA A 183 3.34 -0.45 0.09
CA ALA A 183 3.42 0.95 0.51
C ALA A 183 4.72 1.25 1.25
N HIS A 184 5.34 2.40 0.97
CA HIS A 184 6.65 2.76 1.53
C HIS A 184 6.57 2.97 3.06
N PRO A 185 7.47 2.37 3.88
CA PRO A 185 7.44 2.51 5.35
C PRO A 185 7.68 3.94 5.88
N LEU A 186 8.11 4.86 5.03
CA LEU A 186 8.23 6.28 5.35
C LEU A 186 7.08 7.12 4.81
N ASP A 187 6.06 6.53 4.21
CA ASP A 187 4.87 7.25 3.76
C ASP A 187 4.25 8.08 4.89
N ARG A 188 3.66 9.22 4.58
CA ARG A 188 3.10 10.13 5.59
C ARG A 188 1.74 9.69 6.10
N HIS A 189 1.03 8.89 5.33
CA HIS A 189 -0.22 8.30 5.82
C HIS A 189 0.09 7.18 6.82
N PRO A 190 -0.54 7.19 8.03
CA PRO A 190 -0.25 6.19 9.06
C PRO A 190 -0.47 4.75 8.61
N ASP A 191 -1.57 4.46 7.90
CA ASP A 191 -1.87 3.11 7.41
C ASP A 191 -0.92 2.65 6.32
N HIS A 192 -0.43 3.55 5.44
CA HIS A 192 0.60 3.20 4.44
C HIS A 192 1.89 2.79 5.11
N ARG A 193 2.33 3.58 6.09
CA ARG A 193 3.52 3.26 6.89
C ARG A 193 3.36 1.91 7.59
N ALA A 194 2.23 1.68 8.25
CA ALA A 194 1.95 0.42 8.93
C ALA A 194 1.90 -0.75 7.94
N THR A 195 1.27 -0.58 6.78
CA THR A 195 1.25 -1.59 5.70
C THR A 195 2.66 -1.98 5.28
N GLY A 196 3.54 -0.99 5.06
CA GLY A 196 4.94 -1.25 4.74
C GLY A 196 5.66 -2.04 5.82
N LEU A 197 5.50 -1.65 7.09
CA LEU A 197 6.12 -2.30 8.24
C LEU A 197 5.60 -3.74 8.45
N PHE A 198 4.29 -3.97 8.38
CA PHE A 198 3.72 -5.31 8.47
C PHE A 198 4.14 -6.22 7.31
N THR A 199 4.25 -5.67 6.09
CA THR A 199 4.77 -6.42 4.94
C THR A 199 6.21 -6.88 5.17
N LEU A 200 7.07 -6.01 5.69
CA LEU A 200 8.48 -6.37 5.99
C LEU A 200 8.56 -7.41 7.13
N LEU A 201 7.72 -7.30 8.16
CA LEU A 201 7.62 -8.30 9.22
C LEU A 201 7.20 -9.67 8.67
N ALA A 202 6.15 -9.71 7.85
CA ALA A 202 5.67 -10.94 7.24
C ALA A 202 6.70 -11.59 6.31
N LEU A 203 7.42 -10.78 5.51
CA LEU A 203 8.50 -11.25 4.64
C LEU A 203 9.66 -11.86 5.44
N ARG A 204 10.05 -11.22 6.55
CA ARG A 204 11.07 -11.79 7.46
C ARG A 204 10.63 -13.16 7.97
N ASP A 205 9.39 -13.27 8.46
CA ASP A 205 8.91 -14.52 9.03
C ASP A 205 8.83 -15.61 7.97
N TRP A 206 8.29 -15.28 6.80
CA TRP A 206 8.23 -16.21 5.68
C TRP A 206 9.61 -16.67 5.20
N THR A 207 10.61 -15.78 5.19
CA THR A 207 11.99 -16.17 4.84
C THR A 207 12.65 -17.01 5.94
N ARG A 208 12.31 -16.82 7.20
CA ARG A 208 12.76 -17.70 8.30
C ARG A 208 12.21 -19.13 8.19
N GLU A 209 11.12 -19.32 7.47
CA GLU A 209 10.56 -20.63 7.12
C GLU A 209 11.29 -21.29 5.94
N GLY A 210 12.33 -20.66 5.40
CA GLY A 210 13.14 -21.18 4.29
C GLY A 210 12.73 -20.68 2.90
N ALA A 211 11.77 -19.75 2.80
CA ALA A 211 11.40 -19.16 1.52
C ALA A 211 12.48 -18.21 0.99
N ALA A 212 12.66 -18.19 -0.34
CA ALA A 212 13.51 -17.19 -0.99
C ALA A 212 12.90 -15.80 -0.92
N LEU A 213 13.69 -14.77 -0.58
CA LEU A 213 13.22 -13.39 -0.57
C LEU A 213 12.95 -12.93 -1.99
N PRO A 214 11.73 -12.40 -2.30
CA PRO A 214 11.42 -11.81 -3.59
C PRO A 214 12.13 -10.46 -3.78
N ARG A 215 12.07 -9.90 -4.98
CA ARG A 215 12.42 -8.48 -5.20
C ARG A 215 11.36 -7.61 -4.55
N LEU A 216 11.79 -6.61 -3.77
CA LEU A 216 10.94 -5.78 -2.93
C LEU A 216 10.88 -4.35 -3.46
N LEU A 217 9.70 -3.91 -3.84
CA LEU A 217 9.42 -2.65 -4.52
C LEU A 217 8.49 -1.79 -3.65
N ALA A 218 9.04 -0.85 -2.89
CA ALA A 218 8.21 0.05 -2.09
C ALA A 218 7.79 1.27 -2.91
N TYR A 219 6.47 1.45 -3.09
CA TYR A 219 5.87 2.62 -3.74
C TYR A 219 5.44 3.67 -2.71
N LEU A 220 5.47 4.95 -3.10
CA LEU A 220 5.07 6.07 -2.25
C LEU A 220 3.74 6.63 -2.74
N VAL A 221 2.85 7.01 -1.82
CA VAL A 221 1.60 7.69 -2.17
C VAL A 221 1.51 9.05 -1.47
N HIS A 222 1.67 9.14 -0.17
CA HIS A 222 1.51 10.41 0.54
C HIS A 222 2.86 10.97 1.01
N TRP A 223 3.26 12.08 0.38
CA TRP A 223 4.44 12.83 0.78
C TRP A 223 4.21 14.33 0.55
N PRO A 224 4.76 15.23 1.39
CA PRO A 224 4.55 16.65 1.24
C PRO A 224 4.98 17.17 -0.14
N GLY A 225 4.08 17.87 -0.85
CA GLY A 225 4.32 18.41 -2.19
C GLY A 225 4.46 17.35 -3.30
N TRP A 226 4.07 16.08 -3.07
CA TRP A 226 4.17 15.02 -4.03
C TRP A 226 2.86 14.22 -4.10
N PRO A 227 2.44 13.69 -5.26
CA PRO A 227 3.06 13.84 -6.58
C PRO A 227 3.00 15.28 -7.11
N PRO A 228 3.96 15.72 -7.95
CA PRO A 228 3.95 17.11 -8.42
C PRO A 228 2.69 17.44 -9.22
N GLY A 229 2.13 18.61 -8.97
CA GLY A 229 0.97 19.12 -9.69
C GLY A 229 -0.40 18.64 -9.20
N TRP A 230 -0.49 17.87 -8.12
CA TRP A 230 -1.76 17.41 -7.56
C TRP A 230 -2.60 18.56 -6.95
N GLU A 231 -1.96 19.66 -6.57
CA GLU A 231 -2.63 20.84 -6.01
C GLU A 231 -3.34 21.69 -7.11
N ALA A 232 -3.02 21.42 -8.40
CA ALA A 232 -3.66 22.09 -9.50
C ALA A 232 -5.06 21.49 -9.76
N GLU A 233 -6.07 22.32 -9.99
CA GLU A 233 -7.44 21.85 -10.29
C GLU A 233 -7.50 20.95 -11.53
N THR A 234 -6.59 21.16 -12.46
CA THR A 234 -6.44 20.33 -13.67
C THR A 234 -4.97 20.00 -13.90
N PRO A 235 -4.63 18.73 -14.27
CA PRO A 235 -3.27 18.37 -14.64
C PRO A 235 -2.77 19.24 -15.79
N ALA A 236 -1.49 19.62 -15.75
CA ALA A 236 -0.87 20.37 -16.83
C ALA A 236 -0.96 19.59 -18.17
N PRO A 237 -1.16 20.25 -19.30
CA PRO A 237 -1.12 19.61 -20.61
C PRO A 237 0.19 18.82 -20.79
N GLY A 238 0.09 17.55 -21.18
CA GLY A 238 1.25 16.67 -21.37
C GLY A 238 1.83 16.04 -20.09
N ALA A 239 1.27 16.30 -18.90
CA ALA A 239 1.73 15.72 -17.64
C ALA A 239 1.86 14.18 -17.69
N THR A 240 1.01 13.49 -18.45
CA THR A 240 1.07 12.04 -18.64
C THR A 240 2.33 11.55 -19.35
N LYS A 241 3.07 12.43 -20.03
CA LYS A 241 4.33 12.13 -20.70
C LYS A 241 5.55 12.38 -19.80
N GLU A 242 5.35 13.06 -18.69
CA GLU A 242 6.43 13.36 -17.75
C GLU A 242 6.67 12.17 -16.81
N PRO A 243 7.93 11.91 -16.41
CA PRO A 243 8.21 10.89 -15.42
C PRO A 243 7.70 11.30 -14.02
N LEU A 244 7.21 10.33 -13.27
CA LEU A 244 7.05 10.47 -11.83
C LEU A 244 8.36 10.05 -11.16
N VAL A 245 8.92 10.92 -10.30
CA VAL A 245 10.19 10.67 -9.63
C VAL A 245 9.98 10.79 -8.13
N LEU A 246 10.55 9.87 -7.33
CA LEU A 246 10.47 9.94 -5.87
C LEU A 246 11.05 11.27 -5.35
N PRO A 247 10.41 11.86 -4.32
CA PRO A 247 10.84 13.14 -3.76
C PRO A 247 12.32 13.13 -3.39
N ALA A 248 13.04 14.23 -3.70
CA ALA A 248 14.45 14.35 -3.38
C ALA A 248 14.71 14.32 -1.86
N ASN A 249 13.76 14.85 -1.08
CA ASN A 249 13.79 14.86 0.39
C ASN A 249 13.23 13.58 1.05
N LEU A 250 12.84 12.57 0.28
CA LEU A 250 12.54 11.24 0.84
C LEU A 250 13.86 10.57 1.25
N PRO A 251 14.03 10.20 2.54
CA PRO A 251 15.26 9.55 3.00
C PRO A 251 15.55 8.27 2.23
N ARG A 252 16.78 8.09 1.77
CA ARG A 252 17.18 6.91 0.99
C ARG A 252 17.37 5.66 1.83
N LEU A 253 17.69 5.78 3.10
CA LEU A 253 17.96 4.66 4.01
C LEU A 253 19.07 3.70 3.52
N GLY A 254 19.98 4.18 2.67
CA GLY A 254 20.98 3.32 2.01
C GLY A 254 20.40 2.39 0.94
N LEU A 255 19.18 2.67 0.44
CA LEU A 255 18.47 1.86 -0.55
C LEU A 255 18.55 2.48 -1.95
N ASP A 256 18.59 1.62 -2.95
CA ASP A 256 18.51 2.01 -4.34
C ASP A 256 17.08 2.40 -4.74
N ARG A 257 16.99 3.19 -5.80
CA ARG A 257 15.73 3.58 -6.44
C ARG A 257 15.68 3.03 -7.85
N ALA A 258 14.52 2.56 -8.25
CA ALA A 258 14.25 2.13 -9.63
C ALA A 258 13.00 2.80 -10.18
N ALA A 259 12.90 2.88 -11.48
CA ALA A 259 11.72 3.37 -12.18
C ALA A 259 11.32 2.41 -13.29
N LEU A 260 10.03 2.12 -13.38
CA LEU A 260 9.43 1.39 -14.49
C LEU A 260 8.92 2.40 -15.52
N ASP A 261 9.51 2.40 -16.71
CA ASP A 261 8.99 3.17 -17.84
C ASP A 261 7.70 2.55 -18.36
N LEU A 262 6.67 3.37 -18.51
CA LEU A 262 5.36 2.95 -18.99
C LEU A 262 5.17 3.33 -20.45
N SER A 263 4.70 2.37 -21.24
CA SER A 263 4.23 2.63 -22.59
C SER A 263 2.98 3.53 -22.57
N PRO A 264 2.67 4.24 -23.67
CA PRO A 264 1.43 5.02 -23.76
C PRO A 264 0.17 4.19 -23.51
N ARG A 265 0.18 2.90 -23.83
CA ARG A 265 -0.92 1.97 -23.58
C ARG A 265 -1.09 1.71 -22.06
N GLU A 266 0.01 1.45 -21.36
CA GLU A 266 -0.02 1.23 -19.90
C GLU A 266 -0.47 2.49 -19.14
N VAL A 267 0.00 3.66 -19.58
CA VAL A 267 -0.46 4.96 -19.03
C VAL A 267 -1.95 5.15 -19.25
N ALA A 268 -2.46 4.88 -20.46
CA ALA A 268 -3.89 5.01 -20.78
C ALA A 268 -4.75 4.03 -19.96
N ALA A 269 -4.31 2.78 -19.82
CA ALA A 269 -5.03 1.79 -19.01
C ALA A 269 -5.01 2.11 -17.51
N LYS A 270 -3.88 2.62 -16.99
CA LYS A 270 -3.81 3.14 -15.62
C LYS A 270 -4.79 4.31 -15.41
N ALA A 271 -4.85 5.24 -16.35
CA ALA A 271 -5.82 6.34 -16.32
C ALA A 271 -7.26 5.83 -16.33
N ALA A 272 -7.59 4.85 -17.17
CA ALA A 272 -8.92 4.23 -17.22
C ALA A 272 -9.27 3.50 -15.91
N ALA A 273 -8.31 2.78 -15.31
CA ALA A 273 -8.49 2.12 -14.02
C ALA A 273 -8.79 3.13 -12.91
N LEU A 274 -8.07 4.25 -12.85
CA LEU A 274 -8.31 5.32 -11.87
C LEU A 274 -9.70 5.97 -12.03
N GLN A 275 -10.33 5.91 -13.21
CA GLN A 275 -11.71 6.35 -13.39
C GLN A 275 -12.73 5.46 -12.66
N ARG A 276 -12.37 4.23 -12.28
CA ARG A 276 -13.27 3.31 -11.57
C ARG A 276 -13.46 3.63 -10.10
N TYR A 277 -12.54 4.38 -9.49
CA TYR A 277 -12.64 4.82 -8.09
C TYR A 277 -13.51 6.08 -7.97
N ALA A 278 -14.82 5.93 -8.20
CA ALA A 278 -15.76 7.05 -8.23
C ALA A 278 -15.78 7.81 -6.90
N THR A 279 -15.80 7.08 -5.77
CA THR A 279 -15.78 7.67 -4.42
C THR A 279 -14.56 8.55 -4.18
N GLN A 280 -13.38 8.11 -4.65
CA GLN A 280 -12.13 8.86 -4.46
C GLN A 280 -11.99 10.01 -5.47
N ARG A 281 -12.49 9.83 -6.68
CA ARG A 281 -12.50 10.90 -7.68
C ARG A 281 -13.38 12.07 -7.28
N GLU A 282 -14.44 11.83 -6.56
CA GLU A 282 -15.29 12.89 -6.03
C GLU A 282 -14.52 13.79 -5.06
N ALA A 283 -13.69 13.19 -4.18
CA ALA A 283 -12.96 13.89 -3.15
C ALA A 283 -11.58 14.41 -3.61
N MET A 284 -10.87 13.69 -4.49
CA MET A 284 -9.46 13.94 -4.77
C MET A 284 -9.04 13.71 -6.24
N ARG A 285 -9.88 14.12 -7.19
CA ARG A 285 -9.65 13.93 -8.63
C ARG A 285 -8.26 14.34 -9.11
N ALA A 286 -7.79 15.52 -8.71
CA ALA A 286 -6.50 16.05 -9.12
C ALA A 286 -5.34 15.19 -8.58
N PHE A 287 -5.45 14.72 -7.34
CA PHE A 287 -4.48 13.83 -6.72
C PHE A 287 -4.36 12.51 -7.50
N LEU A 288 -5.48 11.83 -7.76
CA LEU A 288 -5.46 10.60 -8.56
C LEU A 288 -4.85 10.81 -9.94
N ALA A 289 -5.23 11.89 -10.62
CA ALA A 289 -4.74 12.20 -11.95
C ALA A 289 -3.23 12.48 -11.99
N ALA A 290 -2.66 13.01 -10.91
CA ALA A 290 -1.23 13.31 -10.83
C ALA A 290 -0.33 12.06 -10.84
N TYR A 291 -0.89 10.86 -10.59
CA TYR A 291 -0.18 9.57 -10.71
C TYR A 291 -0.19 8.98 -12.13
N VAL A 292 -0.93 9.59 -13.05
CA VAL A 292 -0.93 9.15 -14.46
C VAL A 292 0.28 9.77 -15.17
N ARG A 293 1.42 9.10 -15.08
CA ARG A 293 2.72 9.55 -15.57
C ARG A 293 3.39 8.48 -16.42
N SER A 294 4.48 8.84 -17.08
CA SER A 294 5.24 7.91 -17.93
C SER A 294 6.13 6.94 -17.16
N THR A 295 6.26 7.06 -15.86
CA THR A 295 7.03 6.13 -15.01
C THR A 295 6.32 5.82 -13.71
N GLU A 296 6.64 4.66 -13.13
CA GLU A 296 6.34 4.29 -11.74
C GLU A 296 7.65 4.13 -10.96
N PRO A 297 7.90 4.99 -9.94
CA PRO A 297 9.12 4.94 -9.15
C PRO A 297 8.97 4.04 -7.92
N PHE A 298 10.05 3.34 -7.58
CA PHE A 298 10.13 2.44 -6.43
C PHE A 298 11.44 2.64 -5.65
N THR A 299 11.38 2.37 -4.33
CA THR A 299 12.55 2.11 -3.50
C THR A 299 12.75 0.60 -3.40
N LEU A 300 13.97 0.12 -3.65
CA LEU A 300 14.32 -1.30 -3.62
C LEU A 300 14.77 -1.71 -2.22
N PHE A 301 13.99 -2.55 -1.54
CA PHE A 301 14.37 -3.06 -0.22
C PHE A 301 15.25 -4.31 -0.34
N THR A 302 16.23 -4.43 0.57
CA THR A 302 17.18 -5.54 0.64
C THR A 302 16.85 -6.47 1.81
N ALA A 303 17.40 -7.69 1.79
CA ALA A 303 17.27 -8.64 2.89
C ALA A 303 17.80 -8.09 4.23
N GLU A 304 18.89 -7.32 4.18
CA GLU A 304 19.45 -6.66 5.35
C GLU A 304 18.45 -5.68 5.94
N ARG A 305 17.87 -4.80 5.10
CA ARG A 305 16.91 -3.79 5.55
C ARG A 305 15.60 -4.40 6.06
N VAL A 306 15.17 -5.54 5.50
CA VAL A 306 14.03 -6.30 6.04
C VAL A 306 14.30 -6.75 7.48
N ARG A 307 15.51 -7.27 7.76
CA ARG A 307 15.91 -7.69 9.11
C ARG A 307 16.00 -6.50 10.07
N ASP A 308 16.68 -5.42 9.68
CA ASP A 308 16.86 -4.22 10.52
C ASP A 308 15.52 -3.63 10.95
N VAL A 309 14.59 -3.46 10.00
CA VAL A 309 13.25 -2.90 10.29
C VAL A 309 12.47 -3.84 11.21
N ALA A 310 12.52 -5.14 10.97
CA ALA A 310 11.83 -6.12 11.81
C ALA A 310 12.37 -6.13 13.24
N GLU A 311 13.70 -6.04 13.43
CA GLU A 311 14.32 -5.92 14.76
C GLU A 311 13.90 -4.65 15.49
N LEU A 312 13.85 -3.51 14.79
CA LEU A 312 13.41 -2.24 15.38
C LEU A 312 11.95 -2.26 15.84
N ILE A 313 11.09 -3.01 15.16
CA ILE A 313 9.68 -3.17 15.55
C ILE A 313 9.56 -4.08 16.78
N GLU A 314 10.28 -5.20 16.80
CA GLU A 314 10.22 -6.17 17.91
C GLU A 314 10.97 -5.69 19.16
N HIS A 315 12.06 -4.94 18.97
CA HIS A 315 12.94 -4.45 20.04
C HIS A 315 13.18 -2.95 19.92
N PRO A 316 12.15 -2.10 20.14
CA PRO A 316 12.29 -0.66 20.01
C PRO A 316 13.35 -0.14 21.00
N PRO A 317 14.22 0.80 20.56
CA PRO A 317 15.20 1.43 21.43
C PRO A 317 14.51 2.04 22.67
N GLY A 318 14.97 1.68 23.86
CA GLY A 318 14.42 2.16 25.14
C GLY A 318 13.27 1.34 25.71
N ALA A 319 12.88 0.24 25.08
CA ALA A 319 11.97 -0.72 25.73
C ALA A 319 12.71 -1.44 26.86
N VAL A 320 12.34 -1.13 28.09
CA VAL A 320 12.81 -1.91 29.27
C VAL A 320 12.22 -3.31 29.15
N ARG A 321 13.06 -4.34 29.07
CA ARG A 321 12.62 -5.73 29.21
C ARG A 321 11.87 -5.83 30.55
N ARG A 322 10.59 -6.06 30.50
CA ARG A 322 9.85 -6.52 31.67
C ARG A 322 10.07 -8.03 31.71
N ASP A 323 11.05 -8.40 32.52
CA ASP A 323 11.30 -9.79 32.92
C ASP A 323 10.11 -10.30 33.77
#